data_71ae612b8fb78d35267c36515d18cae3
#
_entry.id   71ae612b8fb78d35267c36515d18cae3
#
_cell.length_a   1.000
_cell.length_b   1.000
_cell.length_c   1.000
_cell.angle_alpha   90.00
_cell.angle_beta   90.00
_cell.angle_gamma   90.00
#
_symmetry.space_group_name_H-M   'P 1'
#
loop_
_entity.id
_entity.type
_entity.pdbx_description
1 polymer ?
#
loop_
_entity_poly.entity_id
_entity_poly.type
_entity_poly.pdbx_seq_one_letter_code
_entity_poly.pdbx_strand_id
1 'polypeptide(L)'
;MSETLEVAEVKEVKEREPLFSKKNKKLITDPLDENNPITIQVLGICSALAVTVQMKAAVVMSVAVLFVLILANVSISLIRNLIPNRIRIIVQLVVVAALVIVVDQVLKAYLYDVSKELSVFVGLIITNCIIMGRLEAFALGNKAWPSALDAVGNSIGYGMVLVIVSFFKELFGSGKLFGVSIFGDPNFLNEAGEKVGSGLYSMGYMDNGLMLLPPSSLILVAIYIWIQKMRNPSLIETH
;
A
#
# COMPACT_ATOMS: atom_id res chain seq x y z
N MET A 1 -37.94 -13.56 35.92
CA MET A 1 -37.41 -14.77 35.26
C MET A 1 -37.75 -14.81 33.77
N SER A 2 -38.66 -13.97 33.26
CA SER A 2 -38.98 -13.78 31.86
C SER A 2 -38.10 -12.76 31.13
N GLU A 3 -37.66 -11.71 31.81
CA GLU A 3 -36.80 -10.67 31.18
C GLU A 3 -35.38 -11.12 30.86
N THR A 4 -34.85 -12.08 31.64
CA THR A 4 -33.50 -12.63 31.37
C THR A 4 -33.45 -13.59 30.21
N LEU A 5 -34.56 -14.17 29.83
CA LEU A 5 -34.68 -15.04 28.66
C LEU A 5 -34.82 -14.22 27.35
N GLU A 6 -35.53 -13.10 27.39
CA GLU A 6 -35.67 -12.17 26.25
C GLU A 6 -34.35 -11.49 25.88
N VAL A 7 -33.52 -11.13 26.86
CA VAL A 7 -32.19 -10.55 26.64
C VAL A 7 -31.20 -11.59 26.12
N ALA A 8 -31.38 -12.87 26.43
CA ALA A 8 -30.55 -13.95 25.90
C ALA A 8 -30.92 -14.29 24.45
N GLU A 9 -32.21 -14.28 24.08
CA GLU A 9 -32.66 -14.51 22.71
C GLU A 9 -32.28 -13.36 21.75
N VAL A 10 -32.32 -12.12 22.22
CA VAL A 10 -31.86 -10.95 21.43
C VAL A 10 -30.36 -10.98 21.16
N LYS A 11 -29.56 -11.71 21.95
CA LYS A 11 -28.14 -11.90 21.71
C LYS A 11 -27.78 -13.00 20.71
N GLU A 12 -28.67 -13.94 20.44
CA GLU A 12 -28.40 -15.05 19.50
C GLU A 12 -28.84 -14.80 18.07
N VAL A 13 -29.75 -13.85 17.83
CA VAL A 13 -30.11 -13.42 16.46
C VAL A 13 -29.19 -12.28 16.01
N LYS A 14 -27.88 -12.42 16.15
CA LYS A 14 -26.95 -11.63 15.36
C LYS A 14 -26.77 -12.34 14.03
N GLU A 15 -27.67 -11.96 13.10
CA GLU A 15 -27.75 -12.39 11.72
C GLU A 15 -26.38 -12.81 11.15
N ARG A 16 -26.31 -13.99 10.58
CA ARG A 16 -25.24 -14.37 9.65
C ARG A 16 -25.41 -13.47 8.44
N GLU A 17 -24.84 -12.26 8.48
CA GLU A 17 -24.81 -11.38 7.32
C GLU A 17 -24.26 -12.18 6.13
N PRO A 18 -24.92 -12.17 4.98
CA PRO A 18 -24.46 -12.91 3.80
C PRO A 18 -23.05 -12.43 3.45
N LEU A 19 -22.17 -13.37 3.11
CA LEU A 19 -20.74 -13.16 2.83
C LEU A 19 -20.49 -12.02 1.81
N PHE A 20 -21.45 -11.74 0.93
CA PHE A 20 -21.45 -10.67 -0.08
C PHE A 20 -22.56 -9.64 0.16
N SER A 21 -22.71 -9.12 1.37
CA SER A 21 -23.62 -8.00 1.66
C SER A 21 -23.15 -6.71 0.95
N LYS A 22 -24.11 -5.81 0.62
CA LYS A 22 -23.80 -4.45 0.10
C LYS A 22 -22.81 -3.71 0.98
N LYS A 23 -22.83 -3.93 2.31
CA LYS A 23 -21.90 -3.40 3.30
C LYS A 23 -20.48 -3.92 3.08
N ASN A 24 -20.32 -5.22 2.80
CA ASN A 24 -19.02 -5.83 2.55
C ASN A 24 -18.42 -5.36 1.21
N LYS A 25 -19.24 -5.14 0.18
CA LYS A 25 -18.79 -4.57 -1.09
C LYS A 25 -18.32 -3.13 -0.90
N LYS A 26 -18.98 -2.36 -0.06
CA LYS A 26 -18.57 -0.99 0.28
C LYS A 26 -17.19 -0.95 0.94
N LEU A 27 -16.86 -1.89 1.84
CA LEU A 27 -15.52 -2.00 2.46
C LEU A 27 -14.37 -2.16 1.45
N ILE A 28 -14.64 -2.74 0.28
CA ILE A 28 -13.63 -2.88 -0.78
C ILE A 28 -13.57 -1.62 -1.64
N THR A 29 -14.72 -0.97 -1.89
CA THR A 29 -14.81 0.14 -2.84
C THR A 29 -14.46 1.50 -2.20
N ASP A 30 -14.82 1.72 -0.93
CA ASP A 30 -14.54 2.97 -0.20
C ASP A 30 -13.05 3.34 -0.20
N PRO A 31 -12.09 2.40 0.07
CA PRO A 31 -10.67 2.74 0.08
C PRO A 31 -10.08 3.07 -1.29
N LEU A 32 -10.81 2.78 -2.38
CA LEU A 32 -10.29 3.10 -3.71
C LEU A 32 -10.43 4.59 -4.05
N ASP A 33 -11.51 5.25 -3.60
CA ASP A 33 -11.80 6.63 -3.98
C ASP A 33 -12.08 7.53 -2.77
N GLU A 34 -13.16 7.25 -2.01
CA GLU A 34 -13.65 8.14 -0.96
C GLU A 34 -12.82 8.08 0.34
N ASN A 35 -12.15 6.98 0.63
CA ASN A 35 -11.41 6.76 1.88
C ASN A 35 -10.04 6.12 1.64
N ASN A 36 -9.33 6.63 0.64
CA ASN A 36 -8.02 6.08 0.26
C ASN A 36 -7.00 6.24 1.41
N PRO A 37 -6.23 5.16 1.72
CA PRO A 37 -5.31 5.18 2.85
C PRO A 37 -4.21 6.22 2.75
N ILE A 38 -3.69 6.53 1.56
CA ILE A 38 -2.62 7.51 1.39
C ILE A 38 -3.15 8.93 1.34
N THR A 39 -4.23 9.16 0.59
CA THR A 39 -4.67 10.52 0.27
C THR A 39 -5.56 11.14 1.33
N ILE A 40 -6.35 10.33 2.04
CA ILE A 40 -7.32 10.81 3.03
C ILE A 40 -6.88 10.42 4.44
N GLN A 41 -6.52 9.16 4.66
CA GLN A 41 -6.08 8.70 5.98
C GLN A 41 -4.63 9.09 6.29
N VAL A 42 -3.87 9.54 5.28
CA VAL A 42 -2.44 9.94 5.39
C VAL A 42 -1.57 8.81 5.93
N LEU A 43 -1.93 7.56 5.64
CA LEU A 43 -1.20 6.36 6.04
C LEU A 43 -0.32 5.84 4.91
N GLY A 44 0.89 5.42 5.23
CA GLY A 44 1.80 4.80 4.25
C GLY A 44 2.63 5.78 3.41
N ILE A 45 2.68 7.07 3.76
CA ILE A 45 3.51 8.06 3.05
C ILE A 45 4.99 7.71 3.14
N CYS A 46 5.48 7.22 4.29
CA CYS A 46 6.88 6.83 4.48
C CYS A 46 7.32 5.75 3.48
N SER A 47 6.49 4.75 3.23
CA SER A 47 6.77 3.73 2.22
C SER A 47 6.62 4.27 0.78
N ALA A 48 5.67 5.16 0.54
CA ALA A 48 5.52 5.84 -0.74
C ALA A 48 6.76 6.68 -1.10
N LEU A 49 7.43 7.29 -0.12
CA LEU A 49 8.67 8.04 -0.34
C LEU A 49 9.85 7.13 -0.68
N ALA A 50 9.98 6.00 0.03
CA ALA A 50 11.14 5.12 -0.07
C ALA A 50 11.09 4.18 -1.28
N VAL A 51 9.92 3.61 -1.59
CA VAL A 51 9.78 2.48 -2.53
C VAL A 51 9.49 2.93 -3.95
N THR A 52 9.00 4.15 -4.16
CA THR A 52 8.54 4.64 -5.48
C THR A 52 9.65 5.03 -6.45
N VAL A 53 10.91 4.74 -6.14
CA VAL A 53 12.04 5.02 -7.04
C VAL A 53 12.02 4.12 -8.28
N GLN A 54 11.62 2.86 -8.11
CA GLN A 54 11.53 1.85 -9.16
C GLN A 54 10.13 1.23 -9.20
N MET A 55 9.54 1.10 -10.38
CA MET A 55 8.22 0.53 -10.55
C MET A 55 8.16 -0.96 -10.16
N LYS A 56 9.23 -1.72 -10.45
CA LYS A 56 9.33 -3.12 -10.01
C LYS A 56 9.21 -3.25 -8.48
N ALA A 57 9.94 -2.42 -7.75
CA ALA A 57 9.91 -2.40 -6.29
C ALA A 57 8.52 -2.01 -5.76
N ALA A 58 7.87 -1.01 -6.37
CA ALA A 58 6.55 -0.55 -5.98
C ALA A 58 5.46 -1.63 -6.17
N VAL A 59 5.49 -2.37 -7.28
CA VAL A 59 4.54 -3.46 -7.54
C VAL A 59 4.74 -4.61 -6.57
N VAL A 60 5.98 -5.08 -6.38
CA VAL A 60 6.28 -6.18 -5.44
C VAL A 60 5.90 -5.79 -4.01
N MET A 61 6.20 -4.54 -3.62
CA MET A 61 5.84 -4.02 -2.30
C MET A 61 4.32 -3.96 -2.10
N SER A 62 3.57 -3.55 -3.13
CA SER A 62 2.09 -3.52 -3.08
C SER A 62 1.50 -4.91 -2.87
N VAL A 63 2.03 -5.92 -3.57
CA VAL A 63 1.60 -7.32 -3.41
C VAL A 63 2.01 -7.87 -2.04
N ALA A 64 3.22 -7.59 -1.56
CA ALA A 64 3.68 -8.02 -0.25
C ALA A 64 2.82 -7.42 0.87
N VAL A 65 2.52 -6.13 0.81
CA VAL A 65 1.63 -5.46 1.78
C VAL A 65 0.22 -6.03 1.74
N LEU A 66 -0.31 -6.36 0.56
CA LEU A 66 -1.62 -7.02 0.42
C LEU A 66 -1.67 -8.32 1.23
N PHE A 67 -0.70 -9.22 1.01
CA PHE A 67 -0.65 -10.51 1.71
C PHE A 67 -0.46 -10.33 3.22
N VAL A 68 0.50 -9.50 3.62
CA VAL A 68 0.78 -9.25 5.04
C VAL A 68 -0.43 -8.63 5.74
N LEU A 69 -1.09 -7.64 5.11
CA LEU A 69 -2.23 -6.96 5.72
C LEU A 69 -3.45 -7.89 5.87
N ILE A 70 -3.74 -8.74 4.88
CA ILE A 70 -4.84 -9.72 4.98
C ILE A 70 -4.56 -10.70 6.12
N LEU A 71 -3.37 -11.31 6.15
CA LEU A 71 -3.01 -12.29 7.17
C LEU A 71 -2.94 -11.67 8.56
N ALA A 72 -2.39 -10.46 8.68
CA ALA A 72 -2.31 -9.75 9.95
C ALA A 72 -3.70 -9.36 10.48
N ASN A 73 -4.59 -8.82 9.64
CA ASN A 73 -5.95 -8.47 10.01
C ASN A 73 -6.74 -9.69 10.49
N VAL A 74 -6.63 -10.81 9.79
CA VAL A 74 -7.27 -12.07 10.18
C VAL A 74 -6.70 -12.58 11.50
N SER A 75 -5.38 -12.63 11.64
CA SER A 75 -4.71 -13.12 12.85
C SER A 75 -5.08 -12.28 14.08
N ILE A 76 -5.00 -10.97 13.98
CA ILE A 76 -5.33 -10.06 15.10
C ILE A 76 -6.83 -10.12 15.42
N SER A 77 -7.70 -10.21 14.42
CA SER A 77 -9.14 -10.36 14.66
C SER A 77 -9.50 -11.67 15.39
N LEU A 78 -8.75 -12.75 15.17
CA LEU A 78 -8.92 -14.01 15.89
C LEU A 78 -8.45 -13.92 17.34
N ILE A 79 -7.33 -13.25 17.58
CA ILE A 79 -6.70 -13.16 18.91
C ILE A 79 -7.24 -11.99 19.73
N ARG A 80 -8.04 -11.10 19.15
CA ARG A 80 -8.50 -9.82 19.76
C ARG A 80 -9.03 -9.91 21.18
N ASN A 81 -9.71 -11.01 21.54
CA ASN A 81 -10.29 -11.21 22.85
C ASN A 81 -9.25 -11.56 23.92
N LEU A 82 -8.05 -11.98 23.52
CA LEU A 82 -6.96 -12.38 24.40
C LEU A 82 -5.98 -11.23 24.67
N ILE A 83 -6.01 -10.18 23.84
CA ILE A 83 -5.04 -9.08 23.90
C ILE A 83 -5.49 -8.02 24.91
N PRO A 84 -4.75 -7.79 26.01
CA PRO A 84 -5.03 -6.69 26.93
C PRO A 84 -4.64 -5.34 26.29
N ASN A 85 -5.43 -4.29 26.57
CA ASN A 85 -5.29 -2.97 25.96
C ASN A 85 -3.90 -2.33 26.12
N ARG A 86 -3.17 -2.68 27.18
CA ARG A 86 -1.84 -2.09 27.45
C ARG A 86 -0.73 -2.57 26.52
N ILE A 87 -0.82 -3.79 26.01
CA ILE A 87 0.24 -4.41 25.20
C ILE A 87 -0.18 -4.67 23.75
N ARG A 88 -1.34 -4.18 23.32
CA ARG A 88 -1.91 -4.48 22.00
C ARG A 88 -0.99 -4.09 20.84
N ILE A 89 -0.32 -2.94 20.90
CA ILE A 89 0.61 -2.48 19.88
C ILE A 89 1.82 -3.43 19.74
N ILE A 90 2.34 -3.91 20.89
CA ILE A 90 3.48 -4.83 20.89
C ILE A 90 3.08 -6.16 20.24
N VAL A 91 1.91 -6.70 20.58
CA VAL A 91 1.40 -7.94 20.01
C VAL A 91 1.18 -7.79 18.49
N GLN A 92 0.62 -6.67 18.05
CA GLN A 92 0.45 -6.38 16.62
C GLN A 92 1.79 -6.36 15.89
N LEU A 93 2.80 -5.66 16.44
CA LEU A 93 4.15 -5.60 15.85
C LEU A 93 4.79 -6.98 15.74
N VAL A 94 4.68 -7.80 16.77
CA VAL A 94 5.25 -9.17 16.77
C VAL A 94 4.58 -10.04 15.71
N VAL A 95 3.26 -10.00 15.61
CA VAL A 95 2.51 -10.76 14.58
C VAL A 95 2.89 -10.30 13.18
N VAL A 96 2.93 -8.98 12.94
CA VAL A 96 3.32 -8.43 11.64
C VAL A 96 4.77 -8.81 11.31
N ALA A 97 5.71 -8.71 12.25
CA ALA A 97 7.09 -9.08 12.04
C ALA A 97 7.25 -10.56 11.66
N ALA A 98 6.54 -11.45 12.34
CA ALA A 98 6.55 -12.88 12.02
C ALA A 98 6.04 -13.15 10.60
N LEU A 99 4.93 -12.52 10.20
CA LEU A 99 4.36 -12.66 8.84
C LEU A 99 5.30 -12.09 7.77
N VAL A 100 5.93 -10.95 8.04
CA VAL A 100 6.87 -10.33 7.10
C VAL A 100 8.10 -11.20 6.90
N ILE A 101 8.63 -11.84 7.95
CA ILE A 101 9.74 -12.80 7.82
C ILE A 101 9.34 -13.96 6.90
N VAL A 102 8.13 -14.49 7.04
CA VAL A 102 7.64 -15.56 6.15
C VAL A 102 7.59 -15.08 4.69
N VAL A 103 7.05 -13.90 4.44
CA VAL A 103 6.97 -13.30 3.09
C VAL A 103 8.38 -13.06 2.53
N ASP A 104 9.32 -12.57 3.33
CA ASP A 104 10.72 -12.37 2.92
C ASP A 104 11.39 -13.69 2.51
N GLN A 105 11.19 -14.77 3.26
CA GLN A 105 11.71 -16.08 2.90
C GLN A 105 11.11 -16.61 1.59
N VAL A 106 9.82 -16.40 1.35
CA VAL A 106 9.14 -16.74 0.09
C VAL A 106 9.73 -15.93 -1.06
N LEU A 107 9.91 -14.63 -0.89
CA LEU A 107 10.52 -13.75 -1.92
C LEU A 107 11.96 -14.17 -2.23
N LYS A 108 12.76 -14.54 -1.22
CA LYS A 108 14.13 -15.06 -1.41
C LYS A 108 14.15 -16.36 -2.19
N ALA A 109 13.16 -17.22 -2.02
CA ALA A 109 13.08 -18.50 -2.71
C ALA A 109 12.75 -18.36 -4.21
N TYR A 110 11.89 -17.40 -4.58
CA TYR A 110 11.38 -17.28 -5.95
C TYR A 110 11.97 -16.12 -6.75
N LEU A 111 12.37 -15.02 -6.10
CA LEU A 111 12.79 -13.77 -6.73
C LEU A 111 14.04 -13.20 -6.04
N TYR A 112 15.14 -13.95 -6.09
CA TYR A 112 16.37 -13.62 -5.37
C TYR A 112 16.93 -12.23 -5.72
N ASP A 113 16.95 -11.86 -7.01
CA ASP A 113 17.47 -10.56 -7.47
C ASP A 113 16.63 -9.38 -6.93
N VAL A 114 15.30 -9.54 -6.95
CA VAL A 114 14.37 -8.54 -6.43
C VAL A 114 14.44 -8.48 -4.90
N SER A 115 14.61 -9.63 -4.23
CA SER A 115 14.74 -9.71 -2.77
C SER A 115 15.99 -8.98 -2.27
N LYS A 116 17.10 -9.04 -2.99
CA LYS A 116 18.34 -8.34 -2.62
C LYS A 116 18.16 -6.81 -2.62
N GLU A 117 17.45 -6.28 -3.62
CA GLU A 117 17.10 -4.85 -3.67
C GLU A 117 16.06 -4.47 -2.60
N LEU A 118 15.11 -5.38 -2.32
CA LEU A 118 14.01 -5.15 -1.39
C LEU A 118 14.33 -5.46 0.07
N SER A 119 15.47 -6.07 0.40
CA SER A 119 15.82 -6.44 1.78
C SER A 119 15.76 -5.27 2.76
N VAL A 120 16.11 -4.07 2.30
CA VAL A 120 15.99 -2.82 3.09
C VAL A 120 14.52 -2.43 3.27
N PHE A 121 13.66 -2.70 2.27
CA PHE A 121 12.26 -2.30 2.31
C PHE A 121 11.39 -3.28 3.11
N VAL A 122 11.86 -4.52 3.33
CA VAL A 122 11.17 -5.49 4.19
C VAL A 122 10.98 -4.94 5.61
N GLY A 123 11.98 -4.25 6.15
CA GLY A 123 11.87 -3.55 7.43
C GLY A 123 10.78 -2.46 7.43
N LEU A 124 10.57 -1.79 6.29
CA LEU A 124 9.52 -0.78 6.13
C LEU A 124 8.11 -1.38 6.11
N ILE A 125 7.93 -2.66 5.77
CA ILE A 125 6.63 -3.32 5.85
C ILE A 125 6.22 -3.48 7.31
N ILE A 126 7.13 -3.88 8.19
CA ILE A 126 6.85 -4.07 9.63
C ILE A 126 6.38 -2.78 10.29
N THR A 127 7.05 -1.66 9.97
CA THR A 127 6.76 -0.34 10.54
C THR A 127 5.77 0.47 9.71
N ASN A 128 5.14 -0.13 8.70
CA ASN A 128 4.24 0.58 7.80
C ASN A 128 2.97 1.01 8.53
N CYS A 129 2.73 2.32 8.56
CA CYS A 129 1.60 2.91 9.26
C CYS A 129 0.24 2.46 8.71
N ILE A 130 0.14 2.01 7.45
CA ILE A 130 -1.13 1.46 6.94
C ILE A 130 -1.48 0.14 7.62
N ILE A 131 -0.50 -0.75 7.83
CA ILE A 131 -0.73 -2.03 8.49
C ILE A 131 -1.15 -1.79 9.94
N MET A 132 -0.34 -1.03 10.69
CA MET A 132 -0.65 -0.70 12.07
C MET A 132 -1.97 0.05 12.22
N GLY A 133 -2.23 1.01 11.35
CA GLY A 133 -3.46 1.81 11.37
C GLY A 133 -4.71 0.96 11.15
N ARG A 134 -4.69 -0.01 10.22
CA ARG A 134 -5.84 -0.88 9.95
C ARG A 134 -6.03 -1.96 11.01
N LEU A 135 -4.95 -2.50 11.57
CA LEU A 135 -5.02 -3.42 12.70
C LEU A 135 -5.70 -2.76 13.91
N GLU A 136 -5.30 -1.53 14.22
CA GLU A 136 -5.84 -0.78 15.34
C GLU A 136 -7.27 -0.28 15.10
N ALA A 137 -7.53 0.33 13.94
CA ALA A 137 -8.81 0.96 13.65
C ALA A 137 -9.92 -0.04 13.32
N PHE A 138 -9.60 -1.18 12.71
CA PHE A 138 -10.61 -2.08 12.17
C PHE A 138 -10.52 -3.51 12.71
N ALA A 139 -9.34 -4.15 12.69
CA ALA A 139 -9.22 -5.57 13.00
C ALA A 139 -9.55 -5.91 14.46
N LEU A 140 -9.20 -5.03 15.40
CA LEU A 140 -9.54 -5.21 16.83
C LEU A 140 -11.04 -5.11 17.12
N GLY A 141 -11.79 -4.33 16.33
CA GLY A 141 -13.23 -4.09 16.54
C GLY A 141 -14.13 -5.08 15.81
N ASN A 142 -13.66 -5.72 14.74
CA ASN A 142 -14.48 -6.47 13.81
C ASN A 142 -14.11 -7.96 13.75
N LYS A 143 -15.01 -8.77 13.15
CA LYS A 143 -14.77 -10.19 12.91
C LYS A 143 -13.74 -10.39 11.79
N ALA A 144 -13.13 -11.58 11.71
CA ALA A 144 -12.08 -11.91 10.75
C ALA A 144 -12.48 -11.69 9.28
N TRP A 145 -13.69 -12.01 8.89
CA TRP A 145 -14.16 -11.87 7.50
C TRP A 145 -14.26 -10.41 7.03
N PRO A 146 -14.98 -9.49 7.73
CA PRO A 146 -14.96 -8.07 7.38
C PRO A 146 -13.56 -7.46 7.42
N SER A 147 -12.71 -7.91 8.36
CA SER A 147 -11.32 -7.43 8.48
C SER A 147 -10.45 -7.85 7.29
N ALA A 148 -10.67 -9.04 6.75
CA ALA A 148 -10.00 -9.47 5.52
C ALA A 148 -10.43 -8.64 4.30
N LEU A 149 -11.73 -8.36 4.16
CA LEU A 149 -12.26 -7.53 3.06
C LEU A 149 -11.75 -6.08 3.14
N ASP A 150 -11.70 -5.52 4.32
CA ASP A 150 -11.13 -4.20 4.58
C ASP A 150 -9.63 -4.17 4.20
N ALA A 151 -8.87 -5.21 4.56
CA ALA A 151 -7.47 -5.35 4.20
C ALA A 151 -7.27 -5.35 2.68
N VAL A 152 -8.10 -6.09 1.94
CA VAL A 152 -8.04 -6.12 0.47
C VAL A 152 -8.30 -4.73 -0.12
N GLY A 153 -9.38 -4.06 0.30
CA GLY A 153 -9.72 -2.73 -0.20
C GLY A 153 -8.62 -1.70 0.04
N ASN A 154 -8.11 -1.63 1.27
CA ASN A 154 -7.06 -0.69 1.64
C ASN A 154 -5.71 -1.00 0.95
N SER A 155 -5.36 -2.28 0.79
CA SER A 155 -4.13 -2.66 0.08
C SER A 155 -4.16 -2.32 -1.39
N ILE A 156 -5.31 -2.50 -2.05
CA ILE A 156 -5.48 -2.12 -3.47
C ILE A 156 -5.42 -0.60 -3.62
N GLY A 157 -6.12 0.16 -2.76
CA GLY A 157 -6.06 1.61 -2.77
C GLY A 157 -4.65 2.15 -2.55
N TYR A 158 -3.91 1.58 -1.61
CA TYR A 158 -2.51 1.88 -1.34
C TYR A 158 -1.62 1.55 -2.54
N GLY A 159 -1.73 0.34 -3.08
CA GLY A 159 -0.93 -0.12 -4.21
C GLY A 159 -1.14 0.71 -5.47
N MET A 160 -2.38 1.13 -5.74
CA MET A 160 -2.71 2.00 -6.86
C MET A 160 -1.94 3.32 -6.80
N VAL A 161 -1.94 3.98 -5.66
CA VAL A 161 -1.21 5.26 -5.49
C VAL A 161 0.29 5.05 -5.62
N LEU A 162 0.85 3.97 -5.02
CA LEU A 162 2.27 3.64 -5.17
C LEU A 162 2.68 3.46 -6.63
N VAL A 163 1.91 2.70 -7.39
CA VAL A 163 2.19 2.42 -8.81
C VAL A 163 2.11 3.71 -9.64
N ILE A 164 1.10 4.56 -9.40
CA ILE A 164 0.96 5.85 -10.10
C ILE A 164 2.17 6.74 -9.82
N VAL A 165 2.54 6.93 -8.57
CA VAL A 165 3.68 7.79 -8.19
C VAL A 165 4.99 7.23 -8.74
N SER A 166 5.20 5.91 -8.66
CA SER A 166 6.38 5.25 -9.18
C SER A 166 6.48 5.36 -10.71
N PHE A 167 5.35 5.23 -11.41
CA PHE A 167 5.29 5.42 -12.86
C PHE A 167 5.80 6.81 -13.27
N PHE A 168 5.30 7.87 -12.65
CA PHE A 168 5.75 9.22 -12.93
C PHE A 168 7.22 9.43 -12.60
N LYS A 169 7.68 8.92 -11.45
CA LYS A 169 9.08 9.06 -11.03
C LYS A 169 10.04 8.33 -11.95
N GLU A 170 9.76 7.09 -12.30
CA GLU A 170 10.62 6.29 -13.18
C GLU A 170 10.64 6.87 -14.59
N LEU A 171 9.48 7.30 -15.09
CA LEU A 171 9.37 7.90 -16.41
C LEU A 171 10.15 9.22 -16.55
N PHE A 172 9.93 10.15 -15.62
CA PHE A 172 10.58 11.46 -15.67
C PHE A 172 11.98 11.49 -15.03
N GLY A 173 12.31 10.54 -14.16
CA GLY A 173 13.60 10.47 -13.49
C GLY A 173 14.67 9.78 -14.29
N SER A 174 14.38 8.59 -14.83
CA SER A 174 15.35 7.76 -15.54
C SER A 174 14.98 7.49 -17.01
N GLY A 175 13.82 7.93 -17.49
CA GLY A 175 13.35 7.67 -18.85
C GLY A 175 13.15 6.19 -19.19
N LYS A 176 13.14 5.33 -18.15
CA LYS A 176 12.95 3.87 -18.25
C LYS A 176 11.60 3.50 -17.63
N LEU A 177 11.04 2.39 -18.06
CA LEU A 177 9.88 1.79 -17.41
C LEU A 177 10.12 0.28 -17.32
N PHE A 178 10.03 -0.30 -16.12
CA PHE A 178 10.40 -1.70 -15.86
C PHE A 178 11.82 -2.09 -16.33
N GLY A 179 12.75 -1.13 -16.40
CA GLY A 179 14.10 -1.35 -16.88
C GLY A 179 14.24 -1.30 -18.41
N VAL A 180 13.18 -1.05 -19.15
CA VAL A 180 13.20 -0.82 -20.61
C VAL A 180 13.23 0.69 -20.86
N SER A 181 14.20 1.16 -21.63
CA SER A 181 14.32 2.58 -22.00
C SER A 181 13.20 2.97 -22.98
N ILE A 182 12.27 3.84 -22.53
CA ILE A 182 11.18 4.36 -23.38
C ILE A 182 11.61 5.60 -24.15
N PHE A 183 12.39 6.47 -23.53
CA PHE A 183 12.88 7.71 -24.14
C PHE A 183 14.12 7.52 -25.04
N GLY A 184 14.54 6.27 -25.26
CA GLY A 184 15.73 5.92 -26.02
C GLY A 184 16.90 5.47 -25.14
N ASP A 185 17.98 5.00 -25.78
CA ASP A 185 19.16 4.55 -25.06
C ASP A 185 20.16 5.72 -24.88
N PRO A 186 20.49 6.12 -23.64
CA PRO A 186 21.46 7.20 -23.41
C PRO A 186 22.87 6.84 -23.89
N ASN A 187 23.17 5.55 -24.13
CA ASN A 187 24.46 5.06 -24.58
C ASN A 187 24.48 4.68 -26.07
N PHE A 188 23.47 5.08 -26.84
CA PHE A 188 23.47 4.81 -28.27
C PHE A 188 24.64 5.52 -28.95
N LEU A 189 25.54 4.75 -29.56
CA LEU A 189 26.70 5.24 -30.31
C LEU A 189 26.28 5.40 -31.78
N ASN A 190 26.49 6.58 -32.34
CA ASN A 190 26.39 6.77 -33.79
C ASN A 190 27.52 6.02 -34.51
N GLU A 191 27.39 5.79 -35.80
CA GLU A 191 28.44 5.22 -36.68
C GLU A 191 29.79 5.96 -36.56
N ALA A 192 29.77 7.20 -36.06
CA ALA A 192 30.95 8.01 -35.77
C ALA A 192 31.55 7.81 -34.38
N GLY A 193 30.98 6.92 -33.52
CA GLY A 193 31.49 6.63 -32.16
C GLY A 193 31.16 7.70 -31.12
N GLU A 194 30.33 8.69 -31.45
CA GLU A 194 29.86 9.68 -30.48
C GLU A 194 28.62 9.18 -29.74
N LYS A 195 28.55 9.40 -28.42
CA LYS A 195 27.38 9.09 -27.61
C LYS A 195 26.27 10.10 -27.90
N VAL A 196 25.47 9.80 -28.91
CA VAL A 196 24.26 10.55 -29.21
C VAL A 196 23.09 9.68 -28.75
N GLY A 197 22.45 10.06 -27.65
CA GLY A 197 21.27 9.33 -27.14
C GLY A 197 20.21 9.21 -28.24
N SER A 198 19.53 8.07 -28.32
CA SER A 198 18.41 7.89 -29.27
C SER A 198 17.11 8.48 -28.67
N GLY A 199 16.21 8.94 -29.55
CA GLY A 199 14.90 9.46 -29.15
C GLY A 199 14.96 10.83 -28.46
N LEU A 200 14.34 10.98 -27.29
CA LEU A 200 14.29 12.24 -26.53
C LEU A 200 15.68 12.70 -26.02
N TYR A 201 16.59 11.76 -25.80
CA TYR A 201 17.98 12.08 -25.42
C TYR A 201 18.72 12.83 -26.52
N SER A 202 18.40 12.63 -27.80
CA SER A 202 18.97 13.38 -28.91
C SER A 202 18.53 14.86 -28.94
N MET A 203 17.41 15.19 -28.26
CA MET A 203 16.91 16.56 -28.10
C MET A 203 17.50 17.29 -26.87
N GLY A 204 18.49 16.67 -26.18
CA GLY A 204 19.16 17.27 -25.03
C GLY A 204 18.49 16.94 -23.68
N TYR A 205 17.61 15.94 -23.60
CA TYR A 205 17.07 15.49 -22.32
C TYR A 205 18.18 14.82 -21.50
N MET A 206 18.40 15.31 -20.28
CA MET A 206 19.30 14.70 -19.29
C MET A 206 18.48 14.07 -18.18
N ASP A 207 18.92 12.93 -17.68
CA ASP A 207 18.27 12.26 -16.53
C ASP A 207 18.10 13.24 -15.37
N ASN A 208 16.86 13.42 -14.94
CA ASN A 208 16.55 14.32 -13.86
C ASN A 208 16.69 13.61 -12.50
N GLY A 209 17.93 13.58 -11.97
CA GLY A 209 18.24 12.96 -10.67
C GLY A 209 17.44 13.56 -9.50
N LEU A 210 16.94 14.80 -9.61
CA LEU A 210 16.09 15.42 -8.60
C LEU A 210 14.76 14.70 -8.46
N MET A 211 14.22 14.15 -9.58
CA MET A 211 12.97 13.39 -9.55
C MET A 211 13.12 12.05 -8.82
N LEU A 212 14.31 11.45 -8.78
CA LEU A 212 14.55 10.20 -8.05
C LEU A 212 14.66 10.40 -6.55
N LEU A 213 14.90 11.62 -6.07
CA LEU A 213 15.01 11.92 -4.65
C LEU A 213 13.65 11.80 -3.93
N PRO A 214 13.64 11.49 -2.60
CA PRO A 214 12.42 11.38 -1.81
C PRO A 214 11.52 12.63 -1.81
N PRO A 215 12.04 13.87 -1.81
CA PRO A 215 11.19 15.07 -1.84
C PRO A 215 10.26 15.16 -3.05
N SER A 216 10.66 14.64 -4.20
CA SER A 216 9.81 14.63 -5.40
C SER A 216 8.56 13.76 -5.23
N SER A 217 8.65 12.68 -4.44
CA SER A 217 7.48 11.85 -4.11
C SER A 217 6.42 12.61 -3.32
N LEU A 218 6.84 13.49 -2.39
CA LEU A 218 5.90 14.33 -1.64
C LEU A 218 5.16 15.29 -2.58
N ILE A 219 5.85 15.90 -3.52
CA ILE A 219 5.26 16.81 -4.50
C ILE A 219 4.25 16.05 -5.37
N LEU A 220 4.61 14.87 -5.87
CA LEU A 220 3.72 14.05 -6.70
C LEU A 220 2.49 13.57 -5.92
N VAL A 221 2.67 13.11 -4.68
CA VAL A 221 1.55 12.73 -3.81
C VAL A 221 0.67 13.93 -3.50
N ALA A 222 1.24 15.10 -3.23
CA ALA A 222 0.48 16.33 -3.00
C ALA A 222 -0.35 16.76 -4.22
N ILE A 223 0.23 16.68 -5.42
CA ILE A 223 -0.48 16.95 -6.68
C ILE A 223 -1.61 15.92 -6.88
N TYR A 224 -1.34 14.65 -6.62
CA TYR A 224 -2.36 13.59 -6.73
C TYR A 224 -3.53 13.84 -5.77
N ILE A 225 -3.26 14.19 -4.51
CA ILE A 225 -4.29 14.55 -3.51
C ILE A 225 -5.07 15.78 -3.98
N TRP A 226 -4.38 16.78 -4.50
CA TRP A 226 -5.02 18.00 -5.00
C TRP A 226 -5.99 17.70 -6.14
N ILE A 227 -5.57 16.91 -7.13
CA ILE A 227 -6.42 16.49 -8.26
C ILE A 227 -7.63 15.68 -7.75
N GLN A 228 -7.43 14.77 -6.80
CA GLN A 228 -8.51 13.97 -6.22
C GLN A 228 -9.53 14.83 -5.48
N LYS A 229 -9.08 15.81 -4.68
CA LYS A 229 -9.97 16.74 -3.98
C LYS A 229 -10.70 17.69 -4.93
N MET A 230 -10.08 18.13 -6.00
CA MET A 230 -10.76 18.91 -7.04
C MET A 230 -11.87 18.11 -7.74
N ARG A 231 -11.64 16.81 -7.95
CA ARG A 231 -12.62 15.91 -8.58
C ARG A 231 -13.83 15.61 -7.67
N ASN A 232 -13.57 15.46 -6.37
CA ASN A 232 -14.59 15.17 -5.36
C ASN A 232 -14.63 16.28 -4.29
N PRO A 233 -15.41 17.37 -4.49
CA PRO A 233 -15.47 18.47 -3.53
C PRO A 233 -16.03 18.09 -2.16
N SER A 234 -16.74 16.95 -2.05
CA SER A 234 -17.24 16.41 -0.78
C SER A 234 -16.14 15.98 0.19
N LEU A 235 -14.90 15.81 -0.30
CA LEU A 235 -13.73 15.46 0.51
C LEU A 235 -13.01 16.69 1.08
N ILE A 236 -13.48 17.90 0.77
CA ILE A 236 -12.94 19.15 1.32
C ILE A 236 -13.66 19.39 2.64
N GLU A 237 -12.96 19.21 3.75
CA GLU A 237 -13.44 19.64 5.05
C GLU A 237 -13.53 21.17 5.05
N THR A 238 -14.76 21.69 5.04
CA THR A 238 -15.01 23.11 5.32
C THR A 238 -14.96 23.29 6.82
N HIS A 239 -13.85 23.86 7.32
CA HIS A 239 -13.75 24.37 8.68
C HIS A 239 -14.58 25.67 8.81
#